data_83ffb29747173cd94971939387b7e54d
#
_entry.id   83ffb29747173cd94971939387b7e54d
#
_cell.length_a   1.000
_cell.length_b   1.000
_cell.length_c   1.000
_cell.angle_alpha   90.00
_cell.angle_beta   90.00
_cell.angle_gamma   90.00
#
_symmetry.space_group_name_H-M   'P 1'
#
loop_
_entity.id
_entity.type
_entity.pdbx_description
1 polymer ?
#
loop_
_entity_poly.entity_id
_entity_poly.type
_entity_poly.pdbx_seq_one_letter_code
_entity_poly.pdbx_strand_id
1 'polypeptide(L)'
;MAETGSRLQDTIAQAAMRCFREKGYDSVSVADLCEAAGVARSSFYRVFSSKKDVIRFLFEHTDANSIVSIEELLAAENDFDRMWIIGDRYISLSKELGYAFTATLMSLSLQGEIDLLGLGHSVDAWFIRLTRSCQKNGVILSAEPPERLGPLFVDITYQVLYAWACRRGRYPVRSEARRRTEMLANVAPAYRWSAQQLENADRA
;
A
#
# COMPACT_ATOMS: atom_id res chain seq x y z
N MET A 1 17.63 -12.50 25.25
CA MET A 1 18.41 -11.73 24.27
C MET A 1 17.64 -11.48 22.94
N ALA A 2 16.81 -12.41 22.47
CA ALA A 2 15.96 -12.21 21.25
C ALA A 2 14.90 -11.11 21.43
N GLU A 3 14.21 -11.07 22.54
CA GLU A 3 13.17 -10.06 22.86
C GLU A 3 13.68 -8.60 22.87
N THR A 4 14.92 -8.40 23.32
CA THR A 4 15.55 -7.06 23.34
C THR A 4 15.88 -6.56 21.92
N GLY A 5 16.24 -7.47 21.01
CA GLY A 5 16.50 -7.16 19.61
C GLY A 5 15.23 -6.75 18.85
N SER A 6 14.13 -7.49 19.05
CA SER A 6 12.83 -7.20 18.45
C SER A 6 12.30 -5.82 18.88
N ARG A 7 12.29 -5.52 20.19
CA ARG A 7 11.87 -4.21 20.70
C ARG A 7 12.70 -3.05 20.14
N LEU A 8 14.01 -3.26 19.94
CA LEU A 8 14.88 -2.26 19.34
C LEU A 8 14.56 -2.03 17.87
N GLN A 9 14.30 -3.09 17.12
CA GLN A 9 13.87 -3.00 15.73
C GLN A 9 12.55 -2.23 15.61
N ASP A 10 11.55 -2.56 16.44
CA ASP A 10 10.26 -1.88 16.46
C ASP A 10 10.40 -0.38 16.78
N THR A 11 11.24 -0.05 17.78
CA THR A 11 11.49 1.35 18.16
C THR A 11 12.10 2.15 17.02
N ILE A 12 13.11 1.59 16.33
CA ILE A 12 13.75 2.24 15.18
C ILE A 12 12.76 2.32 13.99
N ALA A 13 11.99 1.27 13.73
CA ALA A 13 11.02 1.22 12.65
C ALA A 13 9.91 2.28 12.82
N GLN A 14 9.36 2.43 14.04
CA GLN A 14 8.39 3.48 14.36
C GLN A 14 8.96 4.88 14.20
N ALA A 15 10.19 5.11 14.64
CA ALA A 15 10.88 6.39 14.44
C ALA A 15 11.11 6.66 12.95
N ALA A 16 11.51 5.64 12.19
CA ALA A 16 11.71 5.74 10.74
C ALA A 16 10.43 6.14 10.00
N MET A 17 9.30 5.52 10.34
CA MET A 17 7.99 5.88 9.74
C MET A 17 7.66 7.36 9.95
N ARG A 18 7.88 7.90 11.16
CA ARG A 18 7.67 9.33 11.45
C ARG A 18 8.60 10.20 10.60
N CYS A 19 9.90 9.89 10.60
CA CYS A 19 10.90 10.65 9.83
C CYS A 19 10.60 10.62 8.32
N PHE A 20 10.19 9.46 7.78
CA PHE A 20 9.87 9.33 6.35
C PHE A 20 8.63 10.12 5.96
N ARG A 21 7.60 10.19 6.84
CA ARG A 21 6.42 11.03 6.63
C ARG A 21 6.74 12.53 6.67
N GLU A 22 7.58 12.95 7.60
CA GLU A 22 7.89 14.37 7.83
C GLU A 22 8.87 14.93 6.80
N LYS A 23 9.94 14.18 6.48
CA LYS A 23 11.07 14.66 5.69
C LYS A 23 11.20 14.01 4.31
N GLY A 24 10.45 12.93 4.06
CA GLY A 24 10.63 12.06 2.89
C GLY A 24 11.82 11.11 3.04
N TYR A 25 11.72 9.92 2.42
CA TYR A 25 12.73 8.87 2.55
C TYR A 25 14.14 9.32 2.15
N ASP A 26 14.28 10.02 1.02
CA ASP A 26 15.61 10.41 0.49
C ASP A 26 16.36 11.35 1.44
N SER A 27 15.64 12.24 2.11
CA SER A 27 16.21 13.25 2.99
C SER A 27 16.61 12.73 4.37
N VAL A 28 16.14 11.53 4.76
CA VAL A 28 16.43 10.95 6.07
C VAL A 28 17.70 10.12 6.04
N SER A 29 18.61 10.40 6.93
CA SER A 29 19.85 9.64 7.16
C SER A 29 19.69 8.62 8.30
N VAL A 30 20.64 7.67 8.40
CA VAL A 30 20.72 6.76 9.57
C VAL A 30 20.95 7.54 10.87
N ALA A 31 21.63 8.69 10.81
CA ALA A 31 21.82 9.55 11.98
C ALA A 31 20.49 10.13 12.47
N ASP A 32 19.64 10.60 11.55
CA ASP A 32 18.30 11.09 11.88
C ASP A 32 17.45 10.00 12.52
N LEU A 33 17.53 8.77 12.00
CA LEU A 33 16.80 7.61 12.56
C LEU A 33 17.28 7.29 13.98
N CYS A 34 18.58 7.32 14.23
CA CYS A 34 19.15 7.08 15.56
C CYS A 34 18.71 8.16 16.55
N GLU A 35 18.75 9.42 16.14
CA GLU A 35 18.30 10.56 16.96
C GLU A 35 16.82 10.45 17.29
N ALA A 36 15.96 10.22 16.27
CA ALA A 36 14.53 10.10 16.44
C ALA A 36 14.11 8.87 17.28
N ALA A 37 14.90 7.80 17.25
CA ALA A 37 14.69 6.60 18.05
C ALA A 37 15.31 6.67 19.45
N GLY A 38 16.16 7.67 19.73
CA GLY A 38 16.89 7.79 20.99
C GLY A 38 17.94 6.69 21.18
N VAL A 39 18.58 6.20 20.09
CA VAL A 39 19.52 5.08 20.13
C VAL A 39 20.90 5.48 19.60
N ALA A 40 21.96 4.83 20.10
CA ALA A 40 23.29 5.00 19.56
C ALA A 40 23.42 4.35 18.16
N ARG A 41 24.29 4.88 17.30
CA ARG A 41 24.58 4.29 15.98
C ARG A 41 24.99 2.81 16.04
N SER A 42 25.78 2.43 17.06
CA SER A 42 26.16 1.03 17.27
C SER A 42 24.95 0.13 17.54
N SER A 43 23.94 0.66 18.24
CA SER A 43 22.68 -0.07 18.47
C SER A 43 21.87 -0.22 17.19
N PHE A 44 21.83 0.80 16.34
CA PHE A 44 21.22 0.69 15.02
C PHE A 44 21.88 -0.41 14.18
N TYR A 45 23.22 -0.35 14.01
CA TYR A 45 23.95 -1.29 13.19
C TYR A 45 24.01 -2.73 13.74
N ARG A 46 23.61 -2.92 14.99
CA ARG A 46 23.42 -4.27 15.56
C ARG A 46 22.17 -4.95 15.00
N VAL A 47 21.14 -4.21 14.58
CA VAL A 47 19.84 -4.75 14.15
C VAL A 47 19.48 -4.46 12.70
N PHE A 48 20.06 -3.41 12.10
CA PHE A 48 19.89 -3.03 10.70
C PHE A 48 21.21 -2.65 10.07
N SER A 49 21.50 -3.14 8.87
CA SER A 49 22.74 -2.80 8.16
C SER A 49 22.62 -1.46 7.40
N SER A 50 21.39 -1.04 7.09
CA SER A 50 21.12 0.15 6.29
C SER A 50 19.71 0.70 6.53
N LYS A 51 19.44 1.92 6.05
CA LYS A 51 18.09 2.49 5.97
C LYS A 51 17.13 1.64 5.12
N LYS A 52 17.66 0.93 4.12
CA LYS A 52 16.93 0.00 3.27
C LYS A 52 16.40 -1.21 4.04
N ASP A 53 17.20 -1.73 5.00
CA ASP A 53 16.77 -2.84 5.84
C ASP A 53 15.62 -2.46 6.76
N VAL A 54 15.55 -1.19 7.16
CA VAL A 54 14.39 -0.69 7.92
C VAL A 54 13.11 -0.74 7.07
N ILE A 55 13.19 -0.39 5.76
CA ILE A 55 12.03 -0.54 4.86
C ILE A 55 11.61 -2.00 4.75
N ARG A 56 12.56 -2.92 4.56
CA ARG A 56 12.28 -4.36 4.49
C ARG A 56 11.58 -4.82 5.77
N PHE A 57 12.11 -4.46 6.93
CA PHE A 57 11.50 -4.79 8.22
C PHE A 57 10.09 -4.24 8.36
N LEU A 58 9.88 -2.95 8.02
CA LEU A 58 8.56 -2.33 8.03
C LEU A 58 7.57 -3.09 7.15
N PHE A 59 8.00 -3.47 5.95
CA PHE A 59 7.19 -4.22 5.02
C PHE A 59 6.81 -5.60 5.56
N GLU A 60 7.77 -6.37 6.09
CA GLU A 60 7.57 -7.71 6.62
C GLU A 60 6.71 -7.77 7.89
N HIS A 61 6.70 -6.67 8.66
CA HIS A 61 6.02 -6.59 9.97
C HIS A 61 4.78 -5.68 9.95
N THR A 62 4.44 -5.08 8.81
CA THR A 62 3.18 -4.36 8.67
C THR A 62 2.06 -5.36 8.38
N ASP A 63 1.17 -5.55 9.36
CA ASP A 63 -0.02 -6.37 9.13
C ASP A 63 -0.97 -5.64 8.16
N ALA A 64 -1.25 -6.28 7.03
CA ALA A 64 -2.20 -5.78 6.04
C ALA A 64 -3.59 -5.49 6.67
N ASN A 65 -3.96 -6.26 7.71
CA ASN A 65 -5.21 -6.05 8.44
C ASN A 65 -5.23 -4.80 9.32
N SER A 66 -4.05 -4.22 9.65
CA SER A 66 -3.94 -2.98 10.42
C SER A 66 -4.02 -1.72 9.56
N ILE A 67 -4.04 -1.86 8.24
CA ILE A 67 -4.00 -0.74 7.30
C ILE A 67 -5.38 -0.07 7.15
N VAL A 68 -6.47 -0.85 7.27
CA VAL A 68 -7.86 -0.37 7.11
C VAL A 68 -8.65 -0.63 8.37
N SER A 69 -9.38 0.37 8.87
CA SER A 69 -10.23 0.20 10.03
C SER A 69 -11.53 -0.53 9.68
N ILE A 70 -12.07 -1.29 10.64
CA ILE A 70 -13.37 -1.95 10.49
C ILE A 70 -14.47 -0.90 10.26
N GLU A 71 -14.38 0.27 10.88
CA GLU A 71 -15.34 1.37 10.75
C GLU A 71 -15.40 1.88 9.31
N GLU A 72 -14.24 2.07 8.66
CA GLU A 72 -14.18 2.47 7.24
C GLU A 72 -14.85 1.44 6.32
N LEU A 73 -14.60 0.14 6.57
CA LEU A 73 -15.21 -0.93 5.80
C LEU A 73 -16.74 -1.04 6.01
N LEU A 74 -17.21 -0.79 7.22
CA LEU A 74 -18.63 -0.82 7.54
C LEU A 74 -19.37 0.41 6.98
N ALA A 75 -18.71 1.55 6.84
CA ALA A 75 -19.26 2.76 6.26
C ALA A 75 -19.43 2.69 4.72
N ALA A 76 -18.78 1.72 4.06
CA ALA A 76 -18.89 1.57 2.61
C ALA A 76 -20.30 1.13 2.17
N GLU A 77 -20.83 1.76 1.13
CA GLU A 77 -22.19 1.51 0.63
C GLU A 77 -22.35 0.13 -0.02
N ASN A 78 -21.29 -0.40 -0.61
CA ASN A 78 -21.28 -1.68 -1.29
C ASN A 78 -19.90 -2.36 -1.23
N ASP A 79 -19.83 -3.61 -1.68
CA ASP A 79 -18.60 -4.40 -1.64
C ASP A 79 -17.51 -3.90 -2.60
N PHE A 80 -17.87 -3.21 -3.68
CA PHE A 80 -16.92 -2.60 -4.59
C PHE A 80 -16.21 -1.40 -3.93
N ASP A 81 -16.94 -0.60 -3.16
CA ASP A 81 -16.35 0.49 -2.39
C ASP A 81 -15.47 -0.03 -1.25
N ARG A 82 -15.82 -1.19 -0.63
CA ARG A 82 -14.91 -1.87 0.31
C ARG A 82 -13.59 -2.28 -0.33
N MET A 83 -13.64 -2.85 -1.54
CA MET A 83 -12.44 -3.18 -2.31
C MET A 83 -11.63 -1.92 -2.61
N TRP A 84 -12.30 -0.83 -2.99
CA TRP A 84 -11.67 0.45 -3.26
C TRP A 84 -10.98 1.03 -2.02
N ILE A 85 -11.63 1.03 -0.86
CA ILE A 85 -11.06 1.52 0.41
C ILE A 85 -9.75 0.79 0.72
N ILE A 86 -9.71 -0.53 0.55
CA ILE A 86 -8.49 -1.32 0.79
C ILE A 86 -7.36 -0.89 -0.16
N GLY A 87 -7.63 -0.79 -1.45
CA GLY A 87 -6.65 -0.35 -2.45
C GLY A 87 -6.19 1.10 -2.24
N ASP A 88 -7.11 2.02 -1.96
CA ASP A 88 -6.81 3.44 -1.72
C ASP A 88 -5.96 3.64 -0.46
N ARG A 89 -6.09 2.78 0.53
CA ARG A 89 -5.26 2.86 1.73
C ARG A 89 -3.78 2.59 1.44
N TYR A 90 -3.46 1.64 0.55
CA TYR A 90 -2.09 1.44 0.07
C TYR A 90 -1.57 2.64 -0.72
N ILE A 91 -2.43 3.25 -1.55
CA ILE A 91 -2.10 4.48 -2.29
C ILE A 91 -1.82 5.63 -1.31
N SER A 92 -2.69 5.82 -0.33
CA SER A 92 -2.56 6.85 0.70
C SER A 92 -1.26 6.72 1.48
N LEU A 93 -0.94 5.51 1.95
CA LEU A 93 0.31 5.23 2.66
C LEU A 93 1.54 5.53 1.78
N SER A 94 1.48 5.14 0.50
CA SER A 94 2.57 5.42 -0.45
C SER A 94 2.74 6.93 -0.68
N LYS A 95 1.64 7.70 -0.77
CA LYS A 95 1.68 9.17 -0.87
C LYS A 95 2.28 9.81 0.38
N GLU A 96 1.90 9.34 1.58
CA GLU A 96 2.43 9.82 2.86
C GLU A 96 3.95 9.59 2.98
N LEU A 97 4.45 8.43 2.56
CA LEU A 97 5.87 8.06 2.65
C LEU A 97 6.71 8.59 1.49
N GLY A 98 6.05 9.02 0.41
CA GLY A 98 6.68 9.61 -0.76
C GLY A 98 7.12 8.61 -1.82
N TYR A 99 7.28 9.13 -3.04
CA TYR A 99 7.62 8.32 -4.22
C TYR A 99 8.96 7.58 -4.11
N ALA A 100 9.94 8.17 -3.41
CA ALA A 100 11.25 7.57 -3.25
C ALA A 100 11.22 6.33 -2.34
N PHE A 101 10.39 6.36 -1.29
CA PHE A 101 10.11 5.18 -0.47
C PHE A 101 9.50 4.07 -1.31
N THR A 102 8.45 4.38 -2.08
CA THR A 102 7.76 3.42 -2.96
C THR A 102 8.72 2.85 -4.02
N ALA A 103 9.56 3.69 -4.63
CA ALA A 103 10.58 3.23 -5.59
C ALA A 103 11.59 2.27 -4.95
N THR A 104 12.02 2.55 -3.72
CA THR A 104 12.94 1.68 -2.97
C THR A 104 12.26 0.33 -2.65
N LEU A 105 11.01 0.35 -2.19
CA LEU A 105 10.23 -0.85 -1.91
C LEU A 105 10.10 -1.75 -3.17
N MET A 106 9.77 -1.15 -4.30
CA MET A 106 9.68 -1.87 -5.57
C MET A 106 11.05 -2.40 -6.05
N SER A 107 12.13 -1.64 -5.83
CA SER A 107 13.49 -2.10 -6.14
C SER A 107 13.87 -3.34 -5.31
N LEU A 108 13.51 -3.35 -4.01
CA LEU A 108 13.72 -4.51 -3.13
C LEU A 108 12.96 -5.74 -3.65
N SER A 109 11.73 -5.55 -4.11
CA SER A 109 10.93 -6.64 -4.69
C SER A 109 11.55 -7.18 -5.99
N LEU A 110 11.98 -6.30 -6.89
CA LEU A 110 12.66 -6.70 -8.13
C LEU A 110 14.00 -7.42 -7.90
N GLN A 111 14.66 -7.15 -6.78
CA GLN A 111 15.89 -7.83 -6.35
C GLN A 111 15.62 -9.16 -5.62
N GLY A 112 14.35 -9.50 -5.38
CA GLY A 112 13.96 -10.69 -4.63
C GLY A 112 14.23 -10.58 -3.12
N GLU A 113 14.49 -9.37 -2.60
CA GLU A 113 14.74 -9.15 -1.18
C GLU A 113 13.45 -9.08 -0.34
N ILE A 114 12.33 -8.76 -0.97
CA ILE A 114 10.98 -8.81 -0.39
C ILE A 114 10.01 -9.39 -1.41
N ASP A 115 8.97 -10.03 -0.93
CA ASP A 115 7.86 -10.52 -1.77
C ASP A 115 6.69 -9.54 -1.72
N LEU A 116 6.76 -8.48 -2.51
CA LEU A 116 5.71 -7.47 -2.59
C LEU A 116 4.39 -8.06 -3.13
N LEU A 117 4.46 -9.05 -4.02
CA LEU A 117 3.29 -9.73 -4.57
C LEU A 117 2.73 -10.76 -3.60
N GLY A 118 3.57 -11.37 -2.77
CA GLY A 118 3.15 -12.34 -1.75
C GLY A 118 2.31 -11.72 -0.63
N LEU A 119 2.44 -10.43 -0.36
CA LEU A 119 1.48 -9.71 0.51
C LEU A 119 0.06 -9.75 -0.06
N GLY A 120 -0.07 -9.80 -1.38
CA GLY A 120 -1.36 -9.96 -2.04
C GLY A 120 -2.09 -11.21 -1.58
N HIS A 121 -1.41 -12.31 -1.28
CA HIS A 121 -2.07 -13.55 -0.87
C HIS A 121 -2.91 -13.42 0.40
N SER A 122 -2.56 -12.55 1.33
CA SER A 122 -3.37 -12.29 2.53
C SER A 122 -4.64 -11.50 2.22
N VAL A 123 -4.61 -10.62 1.22
CA VAL A 123 -5.75 -9.82 0.78
C VAL A 123 -6.51 -10.43 -0.41
N ASP A 124 -5.90 -11.33 -1.18
CA ASP A 124 -6.54 -11.99 -2.34
C ASP A 124 -7.84 -12.69 -1.95
N ALA A 125 -7.85 -13.41 -0.83
CA ALA A 125 -9.05 -14.08 -0.34
C ALA A 125 -10.20 -13.10 -0.06
N TRP A 126 -9.89 -11.89 0.39
CA TRP A 126 -10.85 -10.81 0.60
C TRP A 126 -11.37 -10.29 -0.74
N PHE A 127 -10.46 -9.96 -1.67
CA PHE A 127 -10.83 -9.47 -3.00
C PHE A 127 -11.64 -10.50 -3.79
N ILE A 128 -11.30 -11.79 -3.74
CA ILE A 128 -12.09 -12.87 -4.34
C ILE A 128 -13.51 -12.91 -3.78
N ARG A 129 -13.65 -12.81 -2.45
CA ARG A 129 -14.96 -12.83 -1.78
C ARG A 129 -15.81 -11.62 -2.15
N LEU A 130 -15.21 -10.41 -2.10
CA LEU A 130 -15.90 -9.17 -2.43
C LEU A 130 -16.28 -9.13 -3.93
N THR A 131 -15.39 -9.59 -4.82
CA THR A 131 -15.68 -9.71 -6.26
C THR A 131 -16.88 -10.62 -6.51
N ARG A 132 -16.92 -11.79 -5.87
CA ARG A 132 -18.07 -12.71 -5.99
C ARG A 132 -19.36 -12.08 -5.53
N SER A 133 -19.34 -11.34 -4.43
CA SER A 133 -20.50 -10.59 -3.94
C SER A 133 -20.92 -9.49 -4.92
N CYS A 134 -19.99 -8.73 -5.45
CA CYS A 134 -20.25 -7.69 -6.45
C CYS A 134 -20.87 -8.25 -7.74
N GLN A 135 -20.39 -9.41 -8.22
CA GLN A 135 -20.97 -10.08 -9.39
C GLN A 135 -22.39 -10.55 -9.11
N LYS A 136 -22.63 -11.17 -7.95
CA LYS A 136 -23.96 -11.62 -7.54
C LYS A 136 -24.97 -10.47 -7.46
N ASN A 137 -24.53 -9.29 -7.03
CA ASN A 137 -25.36 -8.10 -6.85
C ASN A 137 -25.40 -7.18 -8.09
N GLY A 138 -24.79 -7.59 -9.21
CA GLY A 138 -24.79 -6.82 -10.46
C GLY A 138 -23.96 -5.53 -10.42
N VAL A 139 -23.06 -5.39 -9.46
CA VAL A 139 -22.12 -4.28 -9.37
C VAL A 139 -20.96 -4.48 -10.35
N ILE A 140 -20.41 -5.69 -10.41
CA ILE A 140 -19.41 -6.14 -11.38
C ILE A 140 -20.11 -6.99 -12.43
N LEU A 141 -20.01 -6.56 -13.69
CA LEU A 141 -20.66 -7.22 -14.83
C LEU A 141 -19.71 -8.17 -15.59
N SER A 142 -18.43 -8.17 -15.25
CA SER A 142 -17.48 -9.13 -15.80
C SER A 142 -17.87 -10.55 -15.39
N ALA A 143 -17.85 -11.49 -16.35
CA ALA A 143 -18.13 -12.92 -16.13
C ALA A 143 -16.85 -13.71 -15.76
N GLU A 144 -15.68 -13.04 -15.66
CA GLU A 144 -14.45 -13.70 -15.26
C GLU A 144 -14.59 -14.27 -13.84
N PRO A 145 -14.04 -15.48 -13.56
CA PRO A 145 -14.10 -16.08 -12.23
C PRO A 145 -13.51 -15.13 -11.16
N PRO A 146 -14.14 -15.00 -9.98
CA PRO A 146 -13.63 -14.17 -8.89
C PRO A 146 -12.19 -14.47 -8.51
N GLU A 147 -11.76 -15.74 -8.63
CA GLU A 147 -10.41 -16.24 -8.34
C GLU A 147 -9.37 -15.69 -9.32
N ARG A 148 -9.78 -15.29 -10.53
CA ARG A 148 -8.91 -14.61 -11.50
C ARG A 148 -9.02 -13.10 -11.41
N LEU A 149 -10.24 -12.59 -11.22
CA LEU A 149 -10.50 -11.16 -11.23
C LEU A 149 -10.06 -10.46 -9.93
N GLY A 150 -10.29 -11.10 -8.78
CA GLY A 150 -9.96 -10.52 -7.46
C GLY A 150 -8.48 -10.10 -7.32
N PRO A 151 -7.51 -10.96 -7.60
CA PRO A 151 -6.09 -10.61 -7.50
C PRO A 151 -5.68 -9.46 -8.41
N LEU A 152 -6.30 -9.30 -9.58
CA LEU A 152 -5.98 -8.23 -10.52
C LEU A 152 -6.22 -6.82 -9.95
N PHE A 153 -7.08 -6.66 -8.95
CA PHE A 153 -7.25 -5.37 -8.26
C PHE A 153 -6.01 -4.97 -7.47
N VAL A 154 -5.36 -5.95 -6.86
CA VAL A 154 -4.07 -5.76 -6.17
C VAL A 154 -3.00 -5.39 -7.19
N ASP A 155 -2.93 -6.11 -8.31
CA ASP A 155 -1.98 -5.84 -9.40
C ASP A 155 -2.15 -4.44 -9.97
N ILE A 156 -3.39 -3.96 -10.17
CA ILE A 156 -3.65 -2.58 -10.61
C ILE A 156 -3.07 -1.57 -9.62
N THR A 157 -3.26 -1.79 -8.32
CA THR A 157 -2.73 -0.90 -7.28
C THR A 157 -1.20 -0.80 -7.37
N TYR A 158 -0.51 -1.92 -7.48
CA TYR A 158 0.96 -1.93 -7.64
C TYR A 158 1.40 -1.29 -8.97
N GLN A 159 0.67 -1.51 -10.05
CA GLN A 159 0.98 -0.93 -11.36
C GLN A 159 0.89 0.61 -11.35
N VAL A 160 -0.16 1.18 -10.74
CA VAL A 160 -0.30 2.63 -10.66
C VAL A 160 0.70 3.26 -9.71
N LEU A 161 1.02 2.60 -8.59
CA LEU A 161 2.07 3.02 -7.67
C LEU A 161 3.46 2.98 -8.32
N TYR A 162 3.76 1.96 -9.12
CA TYR A 162 4.96 1.90 -9.93
C TYR A 162 5.05 3.08 -10.91
N ALA A 163 3.97 3.34 -11.65
CA ALA A 163 3.90 4.47 -12.58
C ALA A 163 4.07 5.82 -11.87
N TRP A 164 3.51 5.97 -10.67
CA TRP A 164 3.64 7.14 -9.82
C TRP A 164 5.08 7.33 -9.31
N ALA A 165 5.71 6.27 -8.84
CA ALA A 165 7.10 6.29 -8.39
C ALA A 165 8.07 6.65 -9.53
N CYS A 166 7.92 6.02 -10.71
CA CYS A 166 8.71 6.33 -11.91
C CYS A 166 8.58 7.80 -12.35
N ARG A 167 7.42 8.40 -12.14
CA ARG A 167 7.15 9.82 -12.47
C ARG A 167 7.38 10.77 -11.28
N ARG A 168 8.09 10.31 -10.25
CA ARG A 168 8.46 11.11 -9.07
C ARG A 168 7.24 11.82 -8.45
N GLY A 169 6.16 11.06 -8.23
CA GLY A 169 4.94 11.57 -7.64
C GLY A 169 3.99 12.33 -8.58
N ARG A 170 4.37 12.54 -9.84
CA ARG A 170 3.59 13.28 -10.84
C ARG A 170 2.75 12.34 -11.71
N TYR A 171 1.86 11.60 -11.10
CA TYR A 171 0.94 10.69 -11.78
C TYR A 171 -0.38 10.64 -11.02
N PRO A 172 -1.53 10.70 -11.71
CA PRO A 172 -2.85 10.72 -11.08
C PRO A 172 -3.22 9.31 -10.59
N VAL A 173 -2.61 8.88 -9.49
CA VAL A 173 -2.61 7.49 -9.04
C VAL A 173 -4.00 6.99 -8.64
N ARG A 174 -4.80 7.82 -7.93
CA ARG A 174 -6.13 7.41 -7.46
C ARG A 174 -7.13 7.29 -8.61
N SER A 175 -7.21 8.33 -9.43
CA SER A 175 -8.13 8.33 -10.57
C SER A 175 -7.79 7.23 -11.58
N GLU A 176 -6.51 6.99 -11.83
CA GLU A 176 -6.07 5.92 -12.73
C GLU A 176 -6.31 4.52 -12.13
N ALA A 177 -6.09 4.32 -10.83
CA ALA A 177 -6.42 3.06 -10.17
C ALA A 177 -7.93 2.78 -10.27
N ARG A 178 -8.77 3.76 -9.92
CA ARG A 178 -10.22 3.61 -9.98
C ARG A 178 -10.70 3.32 -11.40
N ARG A 179 -10.26 4.09 -12.38
CA ARG A 179 -10.64 3.93 -13.78
C ARG A 179 -10.26 2.55 -14.33
N ARG A 180 -9.04 2.08 -14.06
CA ARG A 180 -8.58 0.75 -14.51
C ARG A 180 -9.36 -0.37 -13.85
N THR A 181 -9.64 -0.25 -12.55
CA THR A 181 -10.45 -1.20 -11.80
C THR A 181 -11.87 -1.27 -12.36
N GLU A 182 -12.51 -0.13 -12.62
CA GLU A 182 -13.84 -0.06 -13.22
C GLU A 182 -13.90 -0.67 -14.63
N MET A 183 -12.86 -0.43 -15.44
CA MET A 183 -12.75 -1.01 -16.78
C MET A 183 -12.56 -2.53 -16.74
N LEU A 184 -11.61 -3.01 -15.93
CA LEU A 184 -11.28 -4.44 -15.83
C LEU A 184 -12.47 -5.25 -15.35
N ALA A 185 -13.14 -4.77 -14.31
CA ALA A 185 -14.29 -5.42 -13.72
C ALA A 185 -15.58 -5.22 -14.50
N ASN A 186 -15.58 -4.37 -15.51
CA ASN A 186 -16.79 -3.91 -16.17
C ASN A 186 -17.85 -3.49 -15.16
N VAL A 187 -17.49 -2.53 -14.30
CA VAL A 187 -18.39 -2.06 -13.23
C VAL A 187 -19.64 -1.42 -13.82
N ALA A 188 -20.80 -1.73 -13.26
CA ALA A 188 -22.06 -1.18 -13.72
C ALA A 188 -22.09 0.36 -13.60
N PRO A 189 -22.67 1.10 -14.57
CA PRO A 189 -22.57 2.57 -14.63
C PRO A 189 -22.97 3.31 -13.33
N ALA A 190 -23.96 2.77 -12.60
CA ALA A 190 -24.44 3.36 -11.35
C ALA A 190 -23.40 3.38 -10.22
N TYR A 191 -22.35 2.56 -10.31
CA TYR A 191 -21.29 2.42 -9.29
C TYR A 191 -19.95 2.98 -9.73
N ARG A 192 -19.88 3.56 -10.94
CA ARG A 192 -18.67 4.22 -11.44
C ARG A 192 -18.55 5.63 -10.89
N TRP A 193 -17.32 6.05 -10.69
CA TRP A 193 -17.06 7.45 -10.37
C TRP A 193 -17.37 8.36 -11.56
N SER A 194 -18.00 9.49 -11.27
CA SER A 194 -18.18 10.57 -12.23
C SER A 194 -16.83 11.21 -12.62
N ALA A 195 -16.79 11.91 -13.74
CA ALA A 195 -15.62 12.66 -14.16
C ALA A 195 -15.10 13.61 -13.06
N GLN A 196 -16.02 14.29 -12.35
CA GLN A 196 -15.69 15.21 -11.26
C GLN A 196 -15.05 14.48 -10.05
N GLN A 197 -15.54 13.29 -9.70
CA GLN A 197 -14.94 12.49 -8.62
C GLN A 197 -13.52 12.03 -9.00
N LEU A 198 -13.32 11.59 -10.25
CA LEU A 198 -11.99 11.22 -10.75
C LEU A 198 -11.00 12.39 -10.73
N GLU A 199 -11.44 13.60 -11.16
CA GLU A 199 -10.58 14.80 -11.12
C GLU A 199 -10.21 15.21 -9.69
N ASN A 200 -11.11 15.06 -8.73
CA ASN A 200 -10.89 15.43 -7.34
C ASN A 200 -10.04 14.41 -6.57
N ALA A 201 -10.03 13.15 -6.98
CA ALA A 201 -9.39 12.05 -6.26
C ALA A 201 -7.88 12.25 -6.05
N ASP A 202 -7.19 12.89 -6.99
CA ASP A 202 -5.73 13.09 -6.93
C ASP A 202 -5.33 14.42 -6.27
N ARG A 203 -6.30 15.31 -6.00
CA ARG A 203 -6.06 16.60 -5.32
C ARG A 203 -5.97 16.47 -3.79
N ALA A 204 -6.52 15.39 -3.25
CA ALA A 204 -6.43 14.99 -1.85
C ALA A 204 -5.22 14.09 -1.63
#